data_a6bc246a7aa9e87160c32be6b47ef056
#
_entry.id   a6bc246a7aa9e87160c32be6b47ef056
#
_cell.length_a   1.000
_cell.length_b   1.000
_cell.length_c   1.000
_cell.angle_alpha   90.00
_cell.angle_beta   90.00
_cell.angle_gamma   90.00
#
_symmetry.space_group_name_H-M   'P 1'
#
loop_
_entity.id
_entity.type
_entity.pdbx_description
1 polymer ?
#
loop_
_entity_poly.entity_id
_entity_poly.type
_entity_poly.pdbx_seq_one_letter_code
_entity_poly.pdbx_strand_id
1 'polypeptide(L)'
;MMNVRFNKIKNIFLAALAVLMLFLSFPQVLYAKDPDSSKIYVTDEAEILSDTKESKLQKKCKSVSKNCKTDVAVLTISKGLDYTDLDNYVRTFAKEKGYAYDASSSEADYIVYVIDMKSRAVRVVTSGKAKSDISQSDLQGIIDKTTSTLSDGNYYKACVKYTDITQKLLSTSKTYKLYLYMPIKLGIAAVIAIVVVLVMMFNAKAKMTVDGNTYAKNGVHVYRREDRFINTTVTTRTIETNNSSGGSSGGGGGNSGSAGGHF
;
A
#
# COMPACT_ATOMS: atom_id res chain seq x y z
N MET A 1 -11.05 -43.26 28.49
CA MET A 1 -10.14 -42.69 27.48
C MET A 1 -10.66 -41.43 26.73
N MET A 2 -11.95 -41.15 26.70
CA MET A 2 -12.55 -40.03 25.94
C MET A 2 -12.26 -38.65 26.54
N ASN A 3 -12.24 -38.52 27.88
CA ASN A 3 -12.01 -37.24 28.58
C ASN A 3 -10.58 -36.67 28.43
N VAL A 4 -9.57 -37.55 28.29
CA VAL A 4 -8.17 -37.12 28.17
C VAL A 4 -7.90 -36.49 26.77
N ARG A 5 -8.55 -36.98 25.72
CA ARG A 5 -8.46 -36.40 24.37
C ARG A 5 -9.16 -35.05 24.26
N PHE A 6 -10.29 -34.92 24.92
CA PHE A 6 -11.05 -33.65 24.95
C PHE A 6 -10.29 -32.52 25.65
N ASN A 7 -9.63 -32.83 26.79
CA ASN A 7 -8.79 -31.86 27.49
C ASN A 7 -7.54 -31.46 26.69
N LYS A 8 -6.92 -32.37 25.94
CA LYS A 8 -5.80 -32.03 25.07
C LYS A 8 -6.20 -31.07 23.95
N ILE A 9 -7.35 -31.29 23.30
CA ILE A 9 -7.86 -30.43 22.23
C ILE A 9 -8.24 -29.04 22.78
N LYS A 10 -8.87 -28.99 23.97
CA LYS A 10 -9.17 -27.74 24.66
C LYS A 10 -7.92 -26.93 24.98
N ASN A 11 -6.87 -27.59 25.44
CA ASN A 11 -5.60 -26.92 25.78
C ASN A 11 -4.85 -26.42 24.53
N ILE A 12 -4.91 -27.15 23.42
CA ILE A 12 -4.33 -26.70 22.12
C ILE A 12 -5.11 -25.48 21.60
N PHE A 13 -6.43 -25.49 21.71
CA PHE A 13 -7.27 -24.34 21.32
C PHE A 13 -7.01 -23.12 22.19
N LEU A 14 -6.84 -23.30 23.51
CA LEU A 14 -6.52 -22.22 24.43
C LEU A 14 -5.13 -21.64 24.15
N ALA A 15 -4.17 -22.50 23.83
CA ALA A 15 -2.81 -22.09 23.44
C ALA A 15 -2.80 -21.32 22.11
N ALA A 16 -3.54 -21.79 21.11
CA ALA A 16 -3.68 -21.10 19.82
C ALA A 16 -4.36 -19.73 19.98
N LEU A 17 -5.39 -19.63 20.82
CA LEU A 17 -6.07 -18.39 21.15
C LEU A 17 -5.15 -17.41 21.90
N ALA A 18 -4.33 -17.92 22.85
CA ALA A 18 -3.34 -17.12 23.55
C ALA A 18 -2.24 -16.58 22.63
N VAL A 19 -1.76 -17.39 21.70
CA VAL A 19 -0.79 -16.96 20.67
C VAL A 19 -1.42 -15.90 19.74
N LEU A 20 -2.67 -16.07 19.33
CA LEU A 20 -3.41 -15.09 18.53
C LEU A 20 -3.59 -13.76 19.29
N MET A 21 -3.93 -13.82 20.59
CA MET A 21 -4.02 -12.64 21.46
C MET A 21 -2.68 -11.95 21.65
N LEU A 22 -1.57 -12.70 21.71
CA LEU A 22 -0.20 -12.16 21.75
C LEU A 22 0.13 -11.43 20.43
N PHE A 23 -0.24 -11.95 19.26
CA PHE A 23 -0.05 -11.27 17.97
C PHE A 23 -0.92 -10.01 17.82
N LEU A 24 -2.12 -9.99 18.41
CA LEU A 24 -2.99 -8.82 18.42
C LEU A 24 -2.53 -7.76 19.44
N SER A 25 -1.77 -8.16 20.47
CA SER A 25 -1.30 -7.27 21.54
C SER A 25 0.01 -6.56 21.22
N PHE A 26 0.70 -6.92 20.12
CA PHE A 26 1.79 -6.10 19.63
C PHE A 26 1.17 -4.88 18.93
N PRO A 27 1.12 -3.69 19.58
CA PRO A 27 0.89 -2.48 18.83
C PRO A 27 2.03 -2.42 17.83
N GLN A 28 1.73 -2.59 16.56
CA GLN A 28 2.60 -2.15 15.49
C GLN A 28 2.64 -0.62 15.62
N VAL A 29 3.40 -0.16 16.60
CA VAL A 29 3.80 1.24 16.65
C VAL A 29 4.71 1.40 15.44
N LEU A 30 4.10 1.63 14.28
CA LEU A 30 4.79 2.27 13.19
C LEU A 30 5.25 3.61 13.79
N TYR A 31 6.47 3.65 14.27
CA TYR A 31 7.15 4.91 14.54
C TYR A 31 7.18 5.65 13.21
N ALA A 32 6.16 6.49 13.00
CA ALA A 32 6.25 7.49 11.98
C ALA A 32 7.43 8.36 12.42
N LYS A 33 8.58 8.20 11.74
CA LYS A 33 9.72 9.10 11.94
C LYS A 33 9.17 10.51 11.75
N ASP A 34 9.21 11.31 12.81
CA ASP A 34 8.83 12.70 12.69
C ASP A 34 9.75 13.33 11.63
N PRO A 35 9.22 14.14 10.71
CA PRO A 35 10.05 14.88 9.78
C PRO A 35 11.08 15.63 10.59
N ASP A 36 12.32 15.54 10.15
CA ASP A 36 13.44 16.22 10.80
C ASP A 36 13.02 17.69 11.06
N SER A 37 13.09 18.11 12.31
CA SER A 37 12.66 19.46 12.69
C SER A 37 13.47 20.55 12.01
N SER A 38 14.65 20.19 11.49
CA SER A 38 15.58 21.09 10.78
C SER A 38 15.30 21.19 9.26
N LYS A 39 14.42 20.34 8.68
CA LYS A 39 14.14 20.39 7.24
C LYS A 39 13.44 21.68 6.83
N ILE A 40 13.99 22.32 5.79
CA ILE A 40 13.41 23.47 5.11
C ILE A 40 12.56 22.95 3.95
N TYR A 41 11.27 23.20 3.99
CA TYR A 41 10.32 22.80 2.94
C TYR A 41 9.94 23.92 1.99
N VAL A 42 10.27 25.16 2.33
CA VAL A 42 10.06 26.34 1.48
C VAL A 42 11.38 27.03 1.27
N THR A 43 11.74 27.25 0.02
CA THR A 43 12.93 28.02 -0.37
C THR A 43 12.49 29.04 -1.41
N ASP A 44 12.53 30.31 -1.06
CA ASP A 44 12.09 31.43 -1.90
C ASP A 44 13.31 32.22 -2.45
N GLU A 45 14.04 31.63 -3.42
CA GLU A 45 15.18 32.30 -4.09
C GLU A 45 14.72 33.45 -5.01
N ALA A 46 13.46 33.46 -5.42
CA ALA A 46 12.89 34.50 -6.26
C ALA A 46 12.31 35.70 -5.47
N GLU A 47 12.34 35.64 -4.13
CA GLU A 47 11.86 36.68 -3.21
C GLU A 47 10.41 37.12 -3.51
N ILE A 48 9.53 36.19 -3.89
CA ILE A 48 8.11 36.46 -4.22
C ILE A 48 7.19 36.27 -3.03
N LEU A 49 7.69 35.77 -1.91
CA LEU A 49 6.95 35.60 -0.67
C LEU A 49 7.51 36.57 0.38
N SER A 50 6.65 37.14 1.23
CA SER A 50 7.14 37.83 2.42
C SER A 50 7.50 36.81 3.50
N ASP A 51 8.41 37.16 4.41
CA ASP A 51 8.89 36.32 5.53
C ASP A 51 7.74 35.66 6.32
N THR A 52 6.69 36.45 6.57
CA THR A 52 5.49 35.97 7.28
C THR A 52 4.75 34.90 6.47
N LYS A 53 4.64 35.05 5.15
CA LYS A 53 3.99 34.09 4.25
C LYS A 53 4.83 32.85 4.08
N GLU A 54 6.14 33.00 3.92
CA GLU A 54 7.10 31.91 3.85
C GLU A 54 7.05 31.05 5.12
N SER A 55 7.14 31.66 6.30
CA SER A 55 7.04 30.95 7.58
C SER A 55 5.72 30.20 7.76
N LYS A 56 4.58 30.79 7.33
CA LYS A 56 3.29 30.10 7.35
C LYS A 56 3.26 28.90 6.39
N LEU A 57 3.79 29.08 5.19
CA LEU A 57 3.86 28.02 4.18
C LEU A 57 4.79 26.88 4.63
N GLN A 58 5.94 27.21 5.22
CA GLN A 58 6.87 26.25 5.81
C GLN A 58 6.18 25.37 6.87
N LYS A 59 5.43 25.95 7.78
CA LYS A 59 4.65 25.20 8.79
C LYS A 59 3.61 24.31 8.15
N LYS A 60 2.93 24.79 7.11
CA LYS A 60 1.93 24.03 6.37
C LYS A 60 2.57 22.85 5.63
N CYS A 61 3.63 23.07 4.87
CA CYS A 61 4.37 22.02 4.18
C CYS A 61 4.87 20.94 5.16
N LYS A 62 5.46 21.36 6.29
CA LYS A 62 5.89 20.43 7.34
C LYS A 62 4.74 19.59 7.90
N SER A 63 3.58 20.20 8.16
CA SER A 63 2.40 19.48 8.64
C SER A 63 1.90 18.46 7.61
N VAL A 64 1.82 18.87 6.34
CA VAL A 64 1.37 17.98 5.25
C VAL A 64 2.37 16.85 5.05
N SER A 65 3.68 17.14 5.06
CA SER A 65 4.73 16.11 4.95
C SER A 65 4.60 15.06 6.04
N LYS A 66 4.36 15.48 7.29
CA LYS A 66 4.14 14.58 8.42
C LYS A 66 2.90 13.70 8.21
N ASN A 67 1.79 14.30 7.78
CA ASN A 67 0.52 13.58 7.60
C ASN A 67 0.56 12.59 6.43
N CYS A 68 1.25 12.96 5.34
CA CYS A 68 1.30 12.15 4.12
C CYS A 68 2.52 11.21 4.07
N LYS A 69 3.47 11.34 5.00
CA LYS A 69 4.73 10.59 5.01
C LYS A 69 5.51 10.74 3.70
N THR A 70 5.56 11.95 3.18
CA THR A 70 6.21 12.34 1.93
C THR A 70 6.67 13.77 2.08
N ASP A 71 7.90 14.11 1.71
CA ASP A 71 8.38 15.47 1.80
C ASP A 71 7.68 16.36 0.76
N VAL A 72 6.89 17.32 1.21
CA VAL A 72 6.13 18.26 0.39
C VAL A 72 6.78 19.62 0.47
N ALA A 73 7.34 20.09 -0.65
CA ALA A 73 8.15 21.30 -0.66
C ALA A 73 7.75 22.28 -1.78
N VAL A 74 8.13 23.54 -1.58
CA VAL A 74 7.97 24.64 -2.52
C VAL A 74 9.33 25.29 -2.77
N LEU A 75 9.65 25.50 -4.03
CA LEU A 75 10.86 26.18 -4.48
C LEU A 75 10.48 27.30 -5.45
N THR A 76 10.97 28.51 -5.20
CA THR A 76 10.87 29.61 -6.17
C THR A 76 12.24 30.02 -6.62
N ILE A 77 12.43 30.23 -7.90
CA ILE A 77 13.70 30.61 -8.53
C ILE A 77 13.48 31.68 -9.61
N SER A 78 14.56 32.27 -10.09
CA SER A 78 14.55 33.22 -11.21
C SER A 78 15.72 32.94 -12.16
N LYS A 79 15.77 31.70 -12.71
CA LYS A 79 16.90 31.22 -13.53
C LYS A 79 16.60 31.22 -15.01
N GLY A 80 15.33 31.03 -15.42
CA GLY A 80 14.92 30.93 -16.81
C GLY A 80 15.26 29.59 -17.46
N LEU A 81 15.07 28.51 -16.68
CA LEU A 81 15.35 27.15 -17.11
C LEU A 81 14.23 26.63 -18.03
N ASP A 82 14.58 25.76 -18.97
CA ASP A 82 13.59 24.97 -19.69
C ASP A 82 13.01 23.85 -18.80
N TYR A 83 12.04 23.10 -19.29
CA TYR A 83 11.39 22.07 -18.49
C TYR A 83 12.31 20.92 -18.07
N THR A 84 13.25 20.54 -18.93
CA THR A 84 14.19 19.44 -18.66
C THR A 84 15.22 19.86 -17.62
N ASP A 85 15.76 21.05 -17.78
CA ASP A 85 16.75 21.62 -16.86
C ASP A 85 16.11 21.92 -15.51
N LEU A 86 14.85 22.37 -15.50
CA LEU A 86 14.09 22.62 -14.29
C LEU A 86 13.85 21.32 -13.49
N ASP A 87 13.50 20.21 -14.17
CA ASP A 87 13.38 18.91 -13.54
C ASP A 87 14.69 18.44 -12.92
N ASN A 88 15.80 18.54 -13.67
CA ASN A 88 17.12 18.15 -13.20
C ASN A 88 17.57 19.02 -12.01
N TYR A 89 17.32 20.32 -12.10
CA TYR A 89 17.60 21.24 -11.01
C TYR A 89 16.84 20.88 -9.73
N VAL A 90 15.54 20.62 -9.83
CA VAL A 90 14.73 20.24 -8.68
C VAL A 90 15.16 18.92 -8.07
N ARG A 91 15.59 17.95 -8.88
CA ARG A 91 16.10 16.66 -8.36
C ARG A 91 17.40 16.83 -7.59
N THR A 92 18.30 17.65 -8.10
CA THR A 92 19.56 17.98 -7.42
C THR A 92 19.28 18.72 -6.13
N PHE A 93 18.43 19.74 -6.18
CA PHE A 93 17.99 20.51 -5.01
C PHE A 93 17.35 19.61 -3.93
N ALA A 94 16.45 18.71 -4.32
CA ALA A 94 15.81 17.78 -3.38
C ALA A 94 16.83 16.87 -2.68
N LYS A 95 17.85 16.43 -3.41
CA LYS A 95 18.95 15.63 -2.85
C LYS A 95 19.81 16.45 -1.87
N GLU A 96 20.17 17.69 -2.21
CA GLU A 96 20.94 18.59 -1.35
C GLU A 96 20.17 18.94 -0.06
N LYS A 97 18.87 19.17 -0.15
CA LYS A 97 18.00 19.43 1.02
C LYS A 97 17.66 18.16 1.83
N GLY A 98 18.11 16.99 1.37
CA GLY A 98 17.86 15.72 2.04
C GLY A 98 16.37 15.34 2.04
N TYR A 99 15.63 15.65 0.96
CA TYR A 99 14.26 15.23 0.83
C TYR A 99 14.19 13.73 0.60
N ALA A 100 13.89 13.02 1.65
CA ALA A 100 13.61 11.60 1.70
C ALA A 100 12.86 11.39 3.01
N TYR A 101 11.53 11.38 2.98
CA TYR A 101 10.73 11.28 4.20
C TYR A 101 11.08 10.02 4.98
N ASP A 102 11.22 8.90 4.29
CA ASP A 102 11.69 7.64 4.85
C ASP A 102 13.09 7.31 4.32
N ALA A 103 14.10 7.58 5.14
CA ALA A 103 15.49 7.29 4.79
C ALA A 103 15.81 5.79 4.68
N SER A 104 14.88 4.91 5.10
CA SER A 104 15.00 3.44 4.94
C SER A 104 14.51 2.96 3.57
N SER A 105 13.78 3.82 2.83
CA SER A 105 13.38 3.56 1.46
C SER A 105 14.57 3.70 0.50
N SER A 106 14.68 2.79 -0.46
CA SER A 106 15.70 2.88 -1.52
C SER A 106 15.52 4.09 -2.43
N GLU A 107 14.38 4.76 -2.34
CA GLU A 107 14.02 5.93 -3.15
C GLU A 107 13.56 7.07 -2.27
N ALA A 108 13.98 8.27 -2.62
CA ALA A 108 13.62 9.49 -1.90
C ALA A 108 12.14 9.85 -2.13
N ASP A 109 11.33 9.91 -1.07
CA ASP A 109 9.91 10.23 -1.13
C ASP A 109 9.69 11.73 -1.01
N TYR A 110 9.46 12.40 -2.13
CA TYR A 110 9.17 13.83 -2.15
C TYR A 110 8.24 14.24 -3.29
N ILE A 111 7.63 15.41 -3.13
CA ILE A 111 6.95 16.18 -4.14
C ILE A 111 7.35 17.65 -3.99
N VAL A 112 7.89 18.23 -5.04
CA VAL A 112 8.38 19.63 -5.07
C VAL A 112 7.61 20.40 -6.13
N TYR A 113 7.03 21.51 -5.71
CA TYR A 113 6.43 22.52 -6.59
C TYR A 113 7.43 23.63 -6.83
N VAL A 114 7.85 23.80 -8.07
CA VAL A 114 8.81 24.84 -8.44
C VAL A 114 8.19 25.88 -9.35
N ILE A 115 8.52 27.15 -9.05
CA ILE A 115 8.12 28.31 -9.83
C ILE A 115 9.38 29.01 -10.31
N ASP A 116 9.60 29.10 -11.62
CA ASP A 116 10.67 29.92 -12.19
C ASP A 116 10.10 31.24 -12.72
N MET A 117 10.41 32.32 -12.02
CA MET A 117 9.87 33.65 -12.34
C MET A 117 10.42 34.20 -13.65
N LYS A 118 11.61 33.82 -14.04
CA LYS A 118 12.23 34.35 -15.28
C LYS A 118 11.66 33.69 -16.53
N SER A 119 11.44 32.38 -16.53
CA SER A 119 10.77 31.67 -17.64
C SER A 119 9.26 31.66 -17.50
N ARG A 120 8.71 32.11 -16.36
CA ARG A 120 7.30 31.98 -15.96
C ARG A 120 6.79 30.54 -16.06
N ALA A 121 7.69 29.60 -15.81
CA ALA A 121 7.40 28.18 -15.80
C ALA A 121 7.04 27.71 -14.39
N VAL A 122 6.12 26.75 -14.33
CA VAL A 122 5.77 26.06 -13.11
C VAL A 122 5.81 24.56 -13.35
N ARG A 123 6.36 23.84 -12.37
CA ARG A 123 6.46 22.37 -12.43
C ARG A 123 6.15 21.73 -11.10
N VAL A 124 5.68 20.47 -11.14
CA VAL A 124 5.61 19.57 -10.00
C VAL A 124 6.52 18.38 -10.30
N VAL A 125 7.47 18.13 -9.44
CA VAL A 125 8.43 17.03 -9.57
C VAL A 125 8.21 16.06 -8.42
N THR A 126 8.04 14.79 -8.73
CA THR A 126 7.78 13.72 -7.76
C THR A 126 8.85 12.64 -7.81
N SER A 127 9.09 11.99 -6.68
CA SER A 127 9.98 10.84 -6.57
C SER A 127 9.43 9.84 -5.55
N GLY A 128 9.89 8.60 -5.68
CA GLY A 128 9.54 7.52 -4.76
C GLY A 128 8.03 7.26 -4.69
N LYS A 129 7.51 7.19 -3.49
CA LYS A 129 6.11 6.93 -3.23
C LYS A 129 5.17 7.99 -3.82
N ALA A 130 5.55 9.28 -3.77
CA ALA A 130 4.73 10.33 -4.37
C ALA A 130 4.48 10.10 -5.86
N LYS A 131 5.46 9.56 -6.60
CA LYS A 131 5.31 9.21 -8.01
C LYS A 131 4.34 8.04 -8.23
N SER A 132 4.35 7.04 -7.36
CA SER A 132 3.44 5.89 -7.48
C SER A 132 2.00 6.22 -7.05
N ASP A 133 1.85 7.19 -6.13
CA ASP A 133 0.57 7.55 -5.52
C ASP A 133 -0.18 8.65 -6.30
N ILE A 134 0.54 9.49 -7.05
CA ILE A 134 -0.04 10.61 -7.82
C ILE A 134 0.15 10.34 -9.31
N SER A 135 -0.95 10.28 -10.04
CA SER A 135 -0.92 10.06 -11.49
C SER A 135 -0.43 11.31 -12.25
N GLN A 136 0.03 11.13 -13.48
CA GLN A 136 0.44 12.25 -14.34
C GLN A 136 -0.72 13.25 -14.59
N SER A 137 -1.96 12.77 -14.69
CA SER A 137 -3.15 13.61 -14.80
C SER A 137 -3.41 14.44 -13.54
N ASP A 138 -3.12 13.89 -12.36
CA ASP A 138 -3.25 14.62 -11.09
C ASP A 138 -2.17 15.71 -10.98
N LEU A 139 -0.93 15.42 -11.42
CA LEU A 139 0.14 16.41 -11.47
C LEU A 139 -0.23 17.57 -12.40
N GLN A 140 -0.76 17.26 -13.59
CA GLN A 140 -1.24 18.29 -14.51
C GLN A 140 -2.41 19.06 -13.88
N GLY A 141 -3.32 18.40 -13.20
CA GLY A 141 -4.43 19.03 -12.48
C GLY A 141 -3.98 19.99 -11.37
N ILE A 142 -2.82 19.75 -10.72
CA ILE A 142 -2.22 20.72 -9.79
C ILE A 142 -1.78 21.97 -10.56
N ILE A 143 -1.08 21.79 -11.67
CA ILE A 143 -0.61 22.90 -12.51
C ILE A 143 -1.79 23.75 -12.98
N ASP A 144 -2.79 23.13 -13.60
CA ASP A 144 -3.98 23.82 -14.14
C ASP A 144 -4.71 24.65 -13.08
N LYS A 145 -4.87 24.07 -11.87
CA LYS A 145 -5.53 24.75 -10.75
C LYS A 145 -4.73 25.89 -10.15
N THR A 146 -3.41 25.88 -10.28
CA THR A 146 -2.54 26.91 -9.70
C THR A 146 -2.16 28.00 -10.69
N THR A 147 -2.11 27.71 -11.99
CA THR A 147 -1.67 28.62 -13.06
C THR A 147 -2.44 29.94 -13.08
N SER A 148 -3.79 29.91 -13.01
CA SER A 148 -4.57 31.15 -12.99
C SER A 148 -4.22 32.02 -11.76
N THR A 149 -4.02 31.40 -10.61
CA THR A 149 -3.65 32.11 -9.38
C THR A 149 -2.24 32.70 -9.43
N LEU A 150 -1.32 32.01 -10.14
CA LEU A 150 0.03 32.53 -10.43
C LEU A 150 -0.02 33.70 -11.40
N SER A 151 -0.84 33.61 -12.46
CA SER A 151 -1.03 34.69 -13.44
C SER A 151 -1.59 35.97 -12.80
N ASP A 152 -2.43 35.83 -11.77
CA ASP A 152 -2.96 36.96 -10.97
C ASP A 152 -1.90 37.55 -10.01
N GLY A 153 -0.67 37.03 -9.98
CA GLY A 153 0.38 37.46 -9.06
C GLY A 153 0.19 36.98 -7.60
N ASN A 154 -0.76 36.09 -7.34
CA ASN A 154 -1.07 35.59 -6.00
C ASN A 154 -0.22 34.35 -5.64
N TYR A 155 1.11 34.48 -5.68
CA TYR A 155 2.05 33.38 -5.53
C TYR A 155 1.85 32.56 -4.24
N TYR A 156 1.70 33.24 -3.09
CA TYR A 156 1.42 32.55 -1.83
C TYR A 156 0.15 31.68 -1.89
N LYS A 157 -0.93 32.24 -2.45
CA LYS A 157 -2.20 31.52 -2.58
C LYS A 157 -2.07 30.30 -3.50
N ALA A 158 -1.26 30.41 -4.57
CA ALA A 158 -0.96 29.26 -5.46
C ALA A 158 -0.19 28.18 -4.72
N CYS A 159 0.84 28.53 -3.93
CA CYS A 159 1.59 27.56 -3.13
C CYS A 159 0.73 26.86 -2.06
N VAL A 160 -0.18 27.62 -1.40
CA VAL A 160 -1.15 27.05 -0.46
C VAL A 160 -2.08 26.09 -1.17
N LYS A 161 -2.61 26.46 -2.34
CA LYS A 161 -3.50 25.62 -3.16
C LYS A 161 -2.80 24.33 -3.60
N TYR A 162 -1.55 24.42 -4.04
CA TYR A 162 -0.72 23.24 -4.31
C TYR A 162 -0.64 22.30 -3.11
N THR A 163 -0.31 22.85 -1.92
CA THR A 163 -0.15 22.05 -0.70
C THR A 163 -1.44 21.33 -0.31
N ASP A 164 -2.60 22.01 -0.44
CA ASP A 164 -3.92 21.44 -0.13
C ASP A 164 -4.30 20.32 -1.09
N ILE A 165 -4.07 20.53 -2.39
CA ILE A 165 -4.37 19.51 -3.42
C ILE A 165 -3.46 18.29 -3.21
N THR A 166 -2.16 18.52 -2.98
CA THR A 166 -1.18 17.46 -2.72
C THR A 166 -1.54 16.64 -1.48
N GLN A 167 -1.94 17.30 -0.39
CA GLN A 167 -2.41 16.62 0.81
C GLN A 167 -3.61 15.73 0.51
N LYS A 168 -4.58 16.23 -0.24
CA LYS A 168 -5.78 15.47 -0.63
C LYS A 168 -5.41 14.26 -1.49
N LEU A 169 -4.58 14.42 -2.49
CA LEU A 169 -4.16 13.33 -3.39
C LEU A 169 -3.41 12.24 -2.62
N LEU A 170 -2.38 12.59 -1.86
CA LEU A 170 -1.60 11.64 -1.08
C LEU A 170 -2.41 10.94 0.01
N SER A 171 -3.34 11.65 0.67
CA SER A 171 -4.21 11.04 1.70
C SER A 171 -5.27 10.11 1.12
N THR A 172 -5.63 10.30 -0.15
CA THR A 172 -6.66 9.50 -0.84
C THR A 172 -6.04 8.34 -1.63
N SER A 173 -4.73 8.29 -1.74
CA SER A 173 -4.01 7.26 -2.50
C SER A 173 -4.47 5.85 -2.10
N LYS A 174 -4.90 5.10 -3.11
CA LYS A 174 -5.39 3.72 -2.95
C LYS A 174 -4.26 2.79 -2.51
N THR A 175 -3.05 3.05 -2.96
CA THR A 175 -1.87 2.22 -2.68
C THR A 175 -1.54 2.23 -1.19
N TYR A 176 -1.54 3.39 -0.56
CA TYR A 176 -1.30 3.51 0.89
C TYR A 176 -2.36 2.78 1.72
N LYS A 177 -3.65 2.97 1.41
CA LYS A 177 -4.74 2.29 2.11
C LYS A 177 -4.71 0.79 1.89
N LEU A 178 -4.46 0.32 0.67
CA LEU A 178 -4.41 -1.11 0.35
C LEU A 178 -3.28 -1.81 1.09
N TYR A 179 -2.08 -1.21 1.11
CA TYR A 179 -0.92 -1.79 1.78
C TYR A 179 -1.09 -1.88 3.31
N LEU A 180 -1.71 -0.88 3.92
CA LEU A 180 -1.96 -0.84 5.36
C LEU A 180 -3.03 -1.85 5.80
N TYR A 181 -4.08 -2.09 4.96
CA TYR A 181 -5.19 -2.99 5.31
C TYR A 181 -5.01 -4.43 4.83
N MET A 182 -4.08 -4.70 3.91
CA MET A 182 -3.86 -6.06 3.39
C MET A 182 -3.47 -7.08 4.47
N PRO A 183 -2.46 -6.83 5.34
CA PRO A 183 -2.11 -7.80 6.37
C PRO A 183 -3.22 -8.01 7.39
N ILE A 184 -3.99 -6.98 7.71
CA ILE A 184 -5.14 -7.08 8.62
C ILE A 184 -6.24 -7.93 8.00
N LYS A 185 -6.58 -7.72 6.73
CA LYS A 185 -7.58 -8.52 6.01
C LYS A 185 -7.16 -9.98 5.88
N LEU A 186 -5.89 -10.25 5.57
CA LEU A 186 -5.33 -11.61 5.54
C LEU A 186 -5.39 -12.29 6.91
N GLY A 187 -5.08 -11.57 7.98
CA GLY A 187 -5.19 -12.07 9.34
C GLY A 187 -6.63 -12.47 9.71
N ILE A 188 -7.60 -11.61 9.43
CA ILE A 188 -9.02 -11.88 9.67
C ILE A 188 -9.48 -13.08 8.85
N ALA A 189 -9.12 -13.17 7.57
CA ALA A 189 -9.48 -14.27 6.71
C ALA A 189 -8.90 -15.61 7.21
N ALA A 190 -7.65 -15.62 7.68
CA ALA A 190 -7.02 -16.80 8.26
C ALA A 190 -7.75 -17.27 9.54
N VAL A 191 -8.15 -16.35 10.41
CA VAL A 191 -8.93 -16.68 11.62
C VAL A 191 -10.28 -17.30 11.26
N ILE A 192 -11.00 -16.71 10.32
CA ILE A 192 -12.29 -17.24 9.85
C ILE A 192 -12.11 -18.65 9.27
N ALA A 193 -11.08 -18.86 8.43
CA ALA A 193 -10.79 -20.17 7.83
C ALA A 193 -10.52 -21.23 8.92
N ILE A 194 -9.73 -20.92 9.94
CA ILE A 194 -9.43 -21.82 11.05
C ILE A 194 -10.73 -22.18 11.80
N VAL A 195 -11.59 -21.20 12.08
CA VAL A 195 -12.87 -21.43 12.78
C VAL A 195 -13.76 -22.35 11.96
N VAL A 196 -13.88 -22.12 10.65
CA VAL A 196 -14.69 -22.97 9.75
C VAL A 196 -14.17 -24.42 9.73
N VAL A 197 -12.85 -24.60 9.61
CA VAL A 197 -12.22 -25.93 9.62
C VAL A 197 -12.48 -26.65 10.96
N LEU A 198 -12.35 -25.93 12.08
CA LEU A 198 -12.63 -26.50 13.40
C LEU A 198 -14.10 -26.91 13.54
N VAL A 199 -15.03 -26.07 13.10
CA VAL A 199 -16.48 -26.41 13.10
C VAL A 199 -16.74 -27.62 12.23
N MET A 200 -16.16 -27.70 11.03
CA MET A 200 -16.27 -28.88 10.17
C MET A 200 -15.69 -30.14 10.82
N MET A 201 -14.51 -30.05 11.45
CA MET A 201 -13.90 -31.18 12.17
C MET A 201 -14.80 -31.68 13.33
N PHE A 202 -15.46 -30.78 14.06
CA PHE A 202 -16.37 -31.16 15.15
C PHE A 202 -17.66 -31.77 14.61
N ASN A 203 -18.18 -31.27 13.49
CA ASN A 203 -19.39 -31.81 12.86
C ASN A 203 -19.12 -33.08 12.02
N ALA A 204 -17.92 -33.26 11.50
CA ALA A 204 -17.49 -34.43 10.73
C ALA A 204 -17.22 -35.68 11.60
N LYS A 205 -17.45 -35.61 12.93
CA LYS A 205 -17.60 -36.83 13.73
C LYS A 205 -18.87 -37.52 13.28
N ALA A 206 -18.77 -38.25 12.17
CA ALA A 206 -19.77 -39.20 11.77
C ALA A 206 -20.07 -40.06 13.01
N LYS A 207 -21.26 -39.93 13.56
CA LYS A 207 -21.77 -40.91 14.49
C LYS A 207 -21.77 -42.20 13.70
N MET A 208 -20.80 -43.06 13.95
CA MET A 208 -20.96 -44.47 13.57
C MET A 208 -22.15 -44.98 14.39
N THR A 209 -23.31 -44.77 13.80
CA THR A 209 -24.58 -45.22 14.39
C THR A 209 -24.78 -46.72 14.24
N VAL A 210 -23.88 -47.35 13.48
CA VAL A 210 -23.97 -48.80 13.21
C VAL A 210 -22.61 -49.43 13.52
N ASP A 211 -22.56 -50.13 14.62
CA ASP A 211 -21.45 -50.95 15.01
C ASP A 211 -21.64 -52.35 14.36
N GLY A 212 -20.56 -53.04 14.02
CA GLY A 212 -20.62 -54.37 13.46
C GLY A 212 -21.51 -55.35 14.23
N ASN A 213 -21.65 -55.16 15.52
CA ASN A 213 -22.57 -55.89 16.40
C ASN A 213 -24.04 -55.64 16.13
N THR A 214 -24.40 -54.54 15.46
CA THR A 214 -25.82 -54.21 15.14
C THR A 214 -26.38 -55.13 14.02
N TYR A 215 -25.50 -55.64 13.13
CA TYR A 215 -25.88 -56.51 12.03
C TYR A 215 -25.55 -57.98 12.27
N ALA A 216 -24.68 -58.28 13.21
CA ALA A 216 -24.23 -59.64 13.49
C ALA A 216 -24.34 -59.98 14.97
N LYS A 217 -25.55 -59.84 15.56
CA LYS A 217 -25.84 -60.08 16.98
C LYS A 217 -25.51 -61.52 17.42
N ASN A 218 -25.44 -62.49 16.48
CA ASN A 218 -25.16 -63.89 16.74
C ASN A 218 -23.97 -64.42 15.89
N GLY A 219 -23.07 -63.54 15.40
CA GLY A 219 -22.01 -63.93 14.47
C GLY A 219 -22.50 -64.14 13.02
N VAL A 220 -21.59 -63.94 12.08
CA VAL A 220 -21.87 -64.17 10.65
C VAL A 220 -21.48 -65.61 10.34
N HIS A 221 -22.45 -66.49 10.13
CA HIS A 221 -22.22 -67.81 9.61
C HIS A 221 -22.24 -67.80 8.09
N VAL A 222 -21.06 -67.89 7.47
CA VAL A 222 -20.93 -67.94 6.03
C VAL A 222 -21.06 -69.43 5.63
N TYR A 223 -22.23 -69.80 5.11
CA TYR A 223 -22.48 -71.18 4.66
C TYR A 223 -21.88 -71.53 3.28
N ARG A 224 -21.61 -70.48 2.47
CA ARG A 224 -20.96 -70.63 1.16
C ARG A 224 -20.23 -69.39 0.76
N ARG A 225 -18.98 -69.50 0.38
CA ARG A 225 -18.15 -68.42 -0.19
C ARG A 225 -17.95 -68.69 -1.66
N GLU A 226 -18.55 -67.89 -2.50
CA GLU A 226 -18.42 -68.01 -3.96
C GLU A 226 -18.07 -66.61 -4.49
N ASP A 227 -16.85 -66.51 -5.03
CA ASP A 227 -16.39 -65.29 -5.68
C ASP A 227 -16.81 -65.32 -7.16
N ARG A 228 -17.84 -64.56 -7.50
CA ARG A 228 -18.29 -64.42 -8.89
C ARG A 228 -17.94 -63.04 -9.38
N PHE A 229 -17.05 -63.00 -10.38
CA PHE A 229 -16.72 -61.76 -11.07
C PHE A 229 -17.95 -61.22 -11.80
N ILE A 230 -18.36 -60.00 -11.46
CA ILE A 230 -19.60 -59.41 -11.97
C ILE A 230 -19.33 -58.39 -13.08
N ASN A 231 -18.36 -57.51 -12.92
CA ASN A 231 -18.03 -56.50 -13.94
C ASN A 231 -16.71 -55.78 -13.65
N THR A 232 -16.04 -55.31 -14.70
CA THR A 232 -14.92 -54.37 -14.60
C THR A 232 -15.31 -53.10 -15.32
N THR A 233 -15.42 -52.00 -14.60
CA THR A 233 -15.64 -50.68 -15.19
C THR A 233 -14.30 -49.96 -15.34
N VAL A 234 -13.88 -49.73 -16.58
CA VAL A 234 -12.69 -48.92 -16.87
C VAL A 234 -13.13 -47.50 -17.19
N THR A 235 -12.74 -46.57 -16.35
CA THR A 235 -12.98 -45.12 -16.59
C THR A 235 -11.70 -44.51 -17.12
N THR A 236 -11.70 -44.14 -18.39
CA THR A 236 -10.61 -43.38 -19.01
C THR A 236 -10.86 -41.88 -18.81
N ARG A 237 -9.92 -41.17 -18.22
CA ARG A 237 -9.93 -39.73 -18.08
C ARG A 237 -8.88 -39.09 -18.97
N THR A 238 -9.31 -38.32 -19.95
CA THR A 238 -8.39 -37.54 -20.80
C THR A 238 -7.92 -36.31 -20.01
N ILE A 239 -6.60 -36.18 -19.89
CA ILE A 239 -5.98 -34.99 -19.30
C ILE A 239 -5.64 -34.06 -20.45
N GLU A 240 -6.32 -32.93 -20.53
CA GLU A 240 -5.98 -31.84 -21.45
C GLU A 240 -4.81 -31.04 -20.90
N THR A 241 -3.71 -31.01 -21.60
CA THR A 241 -2.53 -30.19 -21.29
C THR A 241 -2.67 -28.85 -22.00
N ASN A 242 -3.05 -27.83 -21.29
CA ASN A 242 -3.07 -26.45 -21.81
C ASN A 242 -1.66 -25.85 -21.70
N ASN A 243 -1.01 -25.73 -22.85
CA ASN A 243 0.23 -24.99 -23.02
C ASN A 243 -0.11 -23.57 -23.47
N SER A 244 -0.12 -22.61 -22.54
CA SER A 244 -0.20 -21.15 -22.88
C SER A 244 1.08 -20.45 -22.52
N SER A 245 1.91 -20.20 -23.52
CA SER A 245 3.07 -19.33 -23.45
C SER A 245 2.61 -17.87 -23.56
N GLY A 246 2.67 -17.11 -22.47
CA GLY A 246 2.45 -15.66 -22.46
C GLY A 246 3.76 -14.92 -22.30
N GLY A 247 4.20 -14.21 -23.35
CA GLY A 247 5.37 -13.33 -23.31
C GLY A 247 5.11 -12.06 -22.49
N SER A 248 6.00 -11.78 -21.53
CA SER A 248 6.02 -10.54 -20.76
C SER A 248 7.07 -9.60 -21.31
N SER A 249 6.65 -8.48 -21.91
CA SER A 249 7.53 -7.36 -22.24
C SER A 249 7.65 -6.44 -21.06
N GLY A 250 8.83 -6.41 -20.41
CA GLY A 250 9.16 -5.48 -19.34
C GLY A 250 9.51 -4.11 -19.87
N GLY A 251 8.70 -3.09 -19.55
CA GLY A 251 9.03 -1.67 -19.73
C GLY A 251 9.60 -1.10 -18.45
N GLY A 252 10.92 -0.81 -18.43
CA GLY A 252 11.57 -0.12 -17.32
C GLY A 252 11.17 1.36 -17.30
N GLY A 253 10.27 1.74 -16.40
CA GLY A 253 9.91 3.13 -16.14
C GLY A 253 10.79 3.74 -15.07
N GLY A 254 11.57 4.76 -15.41
CA GLY A 254 12.38 5.51 -14.44
C GLY A 254 11.55 6.07 -13.27
N ASN A 255 12.18 6.20 -12.11
CA ASN A 255 11.58 6.45 -10.79
C ASN A 255 11.12 7.88 -10.50
N SER A 256 10.77 8.66 -11.47
CA SER A 256 10.35 10.05 -11.28
C SER A 256 9.26 10.48 -12.26
N GLY A 257 8.31 11.27 -11.77
CA GLY A 257 7.27 11.92 -12.56
C GLY A 257 7.32 13.44 -12.43
N SER A 258 6.86 14.16 -13.42
CA SER A 258 6.73 15.61 -13.40
C SER A 258 5.61 16.11 -14.33
N ALA A 259 5.05 17.29 -14.02
CA ALA A 259 4.15 18.03 -14.89
C ALA A 259 4.49 19.53 -14.82
N GLY A 260 4.20 20.29 -15.86
CA GLY A 260 4.53 21.70 -15.92
C GLY A 260 3.58 22.52 -16.82
N GLY A 261 3.64 23.85 -16.69
CA GLY A 261 2.91 24.83 -17.48
C GLY A 261 3.58 26.20 -17.40
N HIS A 262 3.05 27.17 -18.15
CA HIS A 262 3.41 28.60 -18.09
C HIS A 262 2.25 29.40 -17.54
N PHE A 263 2.53 30.57 -16.97
CA PHE A 263 1.56 31.53 -16.45
C PHE A 263 1.87 32.96 -16.84
#